data_2d87a14c8fa44d90fe863ce59d08fb2d
#
_entry.id   2d87a14c8fa44d90fe863ce59d08fb2d
#
_cell.length_a   1.000
_cell.length_b   1.000
_cell.length_c   1.000
_cell.angle_alpha   90.00
_cell.angle_beta   90.00
_cell.angle_gamma   90.00
#
_symmetry.space_group_name_H-M   'P 1'
#
loop_
_entity.id
_entity.type
_entity.pdbx_description
1 polymer ?
#
loop_
_entity_poly.entity_id
_entity_poly.type
_entity_poly.pdbx_seq_one_letter_code
_entity_poly.pdbx_strand_id
1 'polypeptide(L)'
;MSMYGANPDELAKLGNTLTRQIDAITQVMGLVDSALNGTTWQGPARERFAAEWSGSFKQALGKLNEAFGLAGKDCVVRADELRRVMGTG
;
A
#
# COMPACT_ATOMS: atom_id res chain seq x y z
N MET A 1 -23.35 15.95 13.37
CA MET A 1 -22.61 15.10 12.46
C MET A 1 -23.10 13.67 12.54
N SER A 2 -23.21 13.03 11.42
CA SER A 2 -23.66 11.63 11.38
C SER A 2 -22.57 10.70 11.89
N MET A 3 -22.96 9.72 12.70
CA MET A 3 -22.03 8.69 13.15
C MET A 3 -21.60 7.77 12.02
N TYR A 4 -22.30 7.81 10.90
CA TYR A 4 -21.97 7.00 9.72
C TYR A 4 -21.17 7.77 8.69
N GLY A 5 -20.96 9.04 8.96
CA GLY A 5 -20.26 9.88 8.02
C GLY A 5 -18.78 9.92 8.31
N ALA A 6 -18.07 10.51 7.38
CA ALA A 6 -16.66 10.79 7.54
C ALA A 6 -16.42 12.20 7.03
N ASN A 7 -15.32 12.80 7.45
CA ASN A 7 -14.88 14.06 6.90
C ASN A 7 -14.33 13.80 5.51
N PRO A 8 -14.91 14.37 4.43
CA PRO A 8 -14.47 14.05 3.09
C PRO A 8 -13.01 14.44 2.82
N ASP A 9 -12.55 15.55 3.39
CA ASP A 9 -11.16 15.96 3.19
C ASP A 9 -10.19 15.00 3.85
N GLU A 10 -10.50 14.54 5.06
CA GLU A 10 -9.67 13.56 5.75
C GLU A 10 -9.68 12.21 5.04
N LEU A 11 -10.83 11.83 4.54
CA LEU A 11 -10.99 10.56 3.81
C LEU A 11 -10.20 10.59 2.50
N ALA A 12 -10.25 11.71 1.78
CA ALA A 12 -9.45 11.87 0.58
C ALA A 12 -7.96 11.82 0.87
N LYS A 13 -7.53 12.43 1.98
CA LYS A 13 -6.12 12.37 2.42
C LYS A 13 -5.69 10.94 2.71
N LEU A 14 -6.54 10.18 3.39
CA LEU A 14 -6.25 8.78 3.66
C LEU A 14 -6.07 8.01 2.36
N GLY A 15 -7.00 8.19 1.40
CA GLY A 15 -6.92 7.53 0.11
C GLY A 15 -5.62 7.86 -0.62
N ASN A 16 -5.22 9.13 -0.63
CA ASN A 16 -3.98 9.56 -1.26
C ASN A 16 -2.76 9.00 -0.54
N THR A 17 -2.80 8.93 0.79
CA THR A 17 -1.72 8.35 1.57
C THR A 17 -1.54 6.87 1.23
N LEU A 18 -2.63 6.12 1.18
CA LEU A 18 -2.57 4.70 0.84
C LEU A 18 -2.01 4.49 -0.56
N THR A 19 -2.43 5.31 -1.52
CA THR A 19 -1.92 5.22 -2.89
C THR A 19 -0.42 5.50 -2.95
N ARG A 20 0.05 6.50 -2.22
CA ARG A 20 1.49 6.80 -2.18
C ARG A 20 2.30 5.68 -1.53
N GLN A 21 1.72 4.99 -0.55
CA GLN A 21 2.42 3.88 0.09
C GLN A 21 2.63 2.69 -0.85
N ILE A 22 1.78 2.53 -1.86
CA ILE A 22 1.97 1.50 -2.88
C ILE A 22 3.32 1.69 -3.57
N ASP A 23 3.63 2.91 -3.97
CA ASP A 23 4.92 3.20 -4.60
C ASP A 23 6.09 2.95 -3.65
N ALA A 24 5.94 3.34 -2.39
CA ALA A 24 6.98 3.12 -1.38
C ALA A 24 7.24 1.62 -1.18
N ILE A 25 6.20 0.82 -1.09
CA ILE A 25 6.31 -0.63 -0.92
C ILE A 25 6.95 -1.26 -2.15
N THR A 26 6.54 -0.84 -3.35
CA THR A 26 7.14 -1.33 -4.59
C THR A 26 8.62 -0.99 -4.64
N GLN A 27 9.00 0.21 -4.20
CA GLN A 27 10.38 0.63 -4.16
C GLN A 27 11.19 -0.22 -3.17
N VAL A 28 10.64 -0.52 -1.99
CA VAL A 28 11.30 -1.39 -1.00
C VAL A 28 11.58 -2.76 -1.62
N MET A 29 10.60 -3.33 -2.32
CA MET A 29 10.78 -4.64 -2.95
C MET A 29 11.93 -4.62 -3.96
N GLY A 30 11.98 -3.59 -4.79
CA GLY A 30 13.05 -3.44 -5.77
C GLY A 30 14.41 -3.23 -5.13
N LEU A 31 14.48 -2.43 -4.08
CA LEU A 31 15.74 -2.16 -3.38
C LEU A 31 16.29 -3.41 -2.70
N VAL A 32 15.43 -4.21 -2.09
CA VAL A 32 15.86 -5.45 -1.44
C VAL A 32 16.32 -6.47 -2.49
N ASP A 33 15.58 -6.60 -3.59
CA ASP A 33 15.98 -7.48 -4.69
C ASP A 33 17.38 -7.09 -5.20
N SER A 34 17.59 -5.81 -5.45
CA SER A 34 18.88 -5.32 -5.95
C SER A 34 20.01 -5.52 -4.95
N ALA A 35 19.75 -5.22 -3.68
CA ALA A 35 20.75 -5.39 -2.63
C ALA A 35 21.12 -6.85 -2.43
N LEU A 36 20.13 -7.74 -2.47
CA LEU A 36 20.36 -9.18 -2.32
C LEU A 36 21.20 -9.71 -3.48
N ASN A 37 20.86 -9.31 -4.70
CA ASN A 37 21.57 -9.76 -5.89
C ASN A 37 22.95 -9.12 -6.02
N GLY A 38 23.12 -7.92 -5.50
CA GLY A 38 24.39 -7.19 -5.58
C GLY A 38 25.36 -7.47 -4.46
N THR A 39 24.96 -8.26 -3.47
CA THR A 39 25.80 -8.55 -2.30
C THR A 39 26.46 -9.91 -2.44
N THR A 40 27.77 -9.93 -2.20
CA THR A 40 28.50 -11.20 -2.16
C THR A 40 28.20 -11.87 -0.82
N TRP A 41 27.25 -12.79 -0.86
CA TRP A 41 26.79 -13.51 0.32
C TRP A 41 26.36 -14.90 -0.10
N GLN A 42 26.99 -15.91 0.49
CA GLN A 42 26.71 -17.31 0.16
C GLN A 42 26.51 -18.09 1.46
N GLY A 43 25.73 -19.17 1.34
CA GLY A 43 25.51 -20.07 2.47
C GLY A 43 24.04 -20.29 2.76
N PRO A 44 23.76 -21.19 3.74
CA PRO A 44 22.38 -21.55 4.07
C PRO A 44 21.50 -20.40 4.52
N ALA A 45 22.07 -19.43 5.23
CA ALA A 45 21.29 -18.27 5.70
C ALA A 45 20.83 -17.41 4.54
N ARG A 46 21.69 -17.21 3.56
CA ARG A 46 21.33 -16.46 2.34
C ARG A 46 20.22 -17.17 1.58
N GLU A 47 20.37 -18.47 1.41
CA GLU A 47 19.39 -19.26 0.69
C GLU A 47 18.03 -19.23 1.37
N ARG A 48 18.03 -19.30 2.69
CA ARG A 48 16.79 -19.24 3.47
C ARG A 48 16.11 -17.87 3.35
N PHE A 49 16.90 -16.80 3.50
CA PHE A 49 16.35 -15.46 3.34
C PHE A 49 15.80 -15.23 1.94
N ALA A 50 16.57 -15.63 0.92
CA ALA A 50 16.15 -15.44 -0.48
C ALA A 50 14.84 -16.17 -0.77
N ALA A 51 14.69 -17.39 -0.26
CA ALA A 51 13.48 -18.18 -0.45
C ALA A 51 12.29 -17.53 0.24
N GLU A 52 12.46 -17.08 1.49
CA GLU A 52 11.40 -16.41 2.23
C GLU A 52 11.04 -15.07 1.60
N TRP A 53 12.05 -14.32 1.15
CA TRP A 53 11.82 -13.04 0.50
C TRP A 53 11.02 -13.20 -0.78
N SER A 54 11.44 -14.10 -1.67
CA SER A 54 10.77 -14.32 -2.96
C SER A 54 9.40 -14.96 -2.80
N GLY A 55 9.23 -15.83 -1.80
CA GLY A 55 7.98 -16.52 -1.55
C GLY A 55 7.03 -15.74 -0.70
N SER A 56 7.26 -15.77 0.62
CA SER A 56 6.29 -15.27 1.59
C SER A 56 6.25 -13.76 1.67
N PHE A 57 7.42 -13.11 1.75
CA PHE A 57 7.47 -11.69 2.07
C PHE A 57 7.02 -10.83 0.89
N LYS A 58 7.49 -11.11 -0.30
CA LYS A 58 7.06 -10.36 -1.49
C LYS A 58 5.58 -10.56 -1.77
N GLN A 59 5.08 -11.77 -1.56
CA GLN A 59 3.65 -12.04 -1.72
C GLN A 59 2.82 -11.24 -0.72
N ALA A 60 3.26 -11.18 0.53
CA ALA A 60 2.57 -10.40 1.56
C ALA A 60 2.55 -8.92 1.20
N LEU A 61 3.68 -8.38 0.73
CA LEU A 61 3.77 -6.98 0.30
C LEU A 61 2.88 -6.71 -0.92
N GLY A 62 2.82 -7.66 -1.86
CA GLY A 62 1.94 -7.55 -3.02
C GLY A 62 0.47 -7.49 -2.61
N LYS A 63 0.07 -8.34 -1.67
CA LYS A 63 -1.30 -8.33 -1.15
C LYS A 63 -1.61 -7.02 -0.41
N LEU A 64 -0.64 -6.50 0.33
CA LEU A 64 -0.81 -5.23 1.00
C LEU A 64 -1.00 -4.10 -0.01
N ASN A 65 -0.24 -4.10 -1.11
CA ASN A 65 -0.41 -3.12 -2.18
C ASN A 65 -1.79 -3.21 -2.82
N GLU A 66 -2.31 -4.42 -3.03
CA GLU A 66 -3.66 -4.60 -3.56
C GLU A 66 -4.69 -4.01 -2.61
N ALA A 67 -4.55 -4.29 -1.32
CA ALA A 67 -5.46 -3.78 -0.30
C ALA A 67 -5.41 -2.25 -0.23
N PHE A 68 -4.21 -1.68 -0.30
CA PHE A 68 -4.06 -0.23 -0.31
C PHE A 68 -4.67 0.40 -1.55
N GLY A 69 -4.53 -0.25 -2.71
CA GLY A 69 -5.13 0.23 -3.95
C GLY A 69 -6.65 0.27 -3.88
N LEU A 70 -7.25 -0.81 -3.39
CA LEU A 70 -8.70 -0.88 -3.27
C LEU A 70 -9.22 0.10 -2.21
N ALA A 71 -8.59 0.14 -1.05
CA ALA A 71 -8.99 1.04 0.03
C ALA A 71 -8.79 2.50 -0.37
N GLY A 72 -7.67 2.80 -1.02
CA GLY A 72 -7.38 4.17 -1.47
C GLY A 72 -8.41 4.66 -2.47
N LYS A 73 -8.76 3.83 -3.44
CA LYS A 73 -9.77 4.17 -4.43
C LYS A 73 -11.15 4.36 -3.77
N ASP A 74 -11.51 3.45 -2.86
CA ASP A 74 -12.78 3.54 -2.16
C ASP A 74 -12.87 4.82 -1.33
N CYS A 75 -11.80 5.20 -0.66
CA CYS A 75 -11.74 6.43 0.11
C CYS A 75 -12.01 7.66 -0.76
N VAL A 76 -11.40 7.73 -1.93
CA VAL A 76 -11.57 8.87 -2.84
C VAL A 76 -13.00 8.93 -3.37
N VAL A 77 -13.53 7.79 -3.79
CA VAL A 77 -14.90 7.71 -4.29
C VAL A 77 -15.90 8.13 -3.19
N ARG A 78 -15.68 7.63 -1.98
CA ARG A 78 -16.54 7.96 -0.86
C ARG A 78 -16.45 9.44 -0.49
N ALA A 79 -15.26 10.00 -0.53
CA ALA A 79 -15.06 11.42 -0.28
C ALA A 79 -15.82 12.28 -1.29
N ASP A 80 -15.78 11.90 -2.57
CA ASP A 80 -16.50 12.62 -3.61
C ASP A 80 -18.01 12.52 -3.41
N GLU A 81 -18.50 11.35 -3.04
CA GLU A 81 -19.93 11.17 -2.75
C GLU A 81 -20.38 12.05 -1.59
N LEU A 82 -19.57 12.11 -0.52
CA LEU A 82 -19.89 12.94 0.64
C LEU A 82 -19.90 14.42 0.28
N ARG A 83 -18.92 14.86 -0.51
CA ARG A 83 -18.87 16.26 -0.95
C ARG A 83 -20.07 16.61 -1.79
N ARG A 84 -20.50 15.71 -2.64
CA ARG A 84 -21.67 15.93 -3.50
C ARG A 84 -22.93 16.11 -2.69
N VAL A 85 -23.12 15.25 -1.70
CA VAL A 85 -24.27 15.33 -0.81
C VAL A 85 -24.24 16.61 0.04
N MET A 86 -23.08 16.92 0.61
CA MET A 86 -22.89 18.09 1.45
C MET A 86 -22.97 19.39 0.66
N GLY A 87 -22.47 19.36 -0.58
CA GLY A 87 -22.44 20.53 -1.44
C GLY A 87 -23.79 20.95 -2.00
N THR A 88 -24.75 20.02 -2.05
CA THR A 88 -26.10 20.32 -2.54
C THR A 88 -27.04 20.78 -1.44
N GLY A 89 -26.61 20.65 -0.21
CA GLY A 89 -27.39 21.06 0.95
C GLY A 89 -27.24 22.56 1.33
#